data_aa31a147617b6294cde32ce509b4a36a
#
_entry.id   aa31a147617b6294cde32ce509b4a36a
#
_cell.length_a   1.000
_cell.length_b   1.000
_cell.length_c   1.000
_cell.angle_alpha   90.00
_cell.angle_beta   90.00
_cell.angle_gamma   90.00
#
_symmetry.space_group_name_H-M   'P 1'
#
loop_
_entity.id
_entity.type
_entity.pdbx_description
1 polymer ?
#
loop_
_entity_poly.entity_id
_entity_poly.type
_entity_poly.pdbx_seq_one_letter_code
_entity_poly.pdbx_strand_id
1 'polypeptide(L)'
;MNPFAKHIANALSISEHQVEATLKLLDEGCTIPFIARYRKERTGNLDEVQITRISELNAQLKELEKRKATILKTIAEQEKLTPELERRIRNCWNATELEDIYLPFKPRRRTRAQVAREQGLEPLATILLLQREANPAQAAKRFVKGDVDRKSTRL
;
A
#
# COMPACT_ATOMS: atom_id res chain seq x y z
N MET A 1 24.35 5.68 8.95
CA MET A 1 23.52 5.10 10.02
C MET A 1 22.19 4.70 9.42
N ASN A 2 21.85 3.42 9.47
CA ASN A 2 20.61 2.94 8.87
C ASN A 2 19.44 3.24 9.84
N PRO A 3 18.39 3.95 9.42
CA PRO A 3 17.27 4.33 10.31
C PRO A 3 16.52 3.13 10.91
N PHE A 4 16.66 1.95 10.30
CA PHE A 4 15.99 0.72 10.74
C PHE A 4 16.86 -0.13 11.68
N ALA A 5 18.16 0.17 11.84
CA ALA A 5 19.09 -0.66 12.60
C ALA A 5 18.63 -0.91 14.03
N LYS A 6 18.18 0.13 14.71
CA LYS A 6 17.65 0.04 16.07
C LYS A 6 16.40 -0.85 16.17
N HIS A 7 15.49 -0.74 15.20
CA HIS A 7 14.27 -1.55 15.19
C HIS A 7 14.57 -3.03 14.95
N ILE A 8 15.47 -3.32 14.00
CA ILE A 8 15.93 -4.69 13.69
C ILE A 8 16.67 -5.28 14.89
N ALA A 9 17.55 -4.50 15.52
CA ALA A 9 18.30 -4.92 16.70
C ALA A 9 17.37 -5.36 17.85
N ASN A 10 16.35 -4.56 18.13
CA ASN A 10 15.35 -4.88 19.14
C ASN A 10 14.53 -6.13 18.77
N ALA A 11 14.12 -6.26 17.51
CA ALA A 11 13.32 -7.40 17.05
C ALA A 11 14.07 -8.74 17.11
N LEU A 12 15.40 -8.71 16.91
CA LEU A 12 16.25 -9.91 16.90
C LEU A 12 17.04 -10.10 18.20
N SER A 13 16.92 -9.18 19.17
CA SER A 13 17.69 -9.20 20.43
C SER A 13 19.21 -9.23 20.22
N ILE A 14 19.68 -8.46 19.25
CA ILE A 14 21.10 -8.28 18.89
C ILE A 14 21.50 -6.82 19.01
N SER A 15 22.81 -6.52 18.96
CA SER A 15 23.27 -5.15 19.04
C SER A 15 23.04 -4.37 17.73
N GLU A 16 22.79 -3.07 17.84
CA GLU A 16 22.63 -2.19 16.69
C GLU A 16 23.87 -2.18 15.78
N HIS A 17 25.06 -2.23 16.39
CA HIS A 17 26.32 -2.33 15.69
C HIS A 17 26.44 -3.59 14.81
N GLN A 18 25.95 -4.75 15.29
CA GLN A 18 25.93 -5.99 14.51
C GLN A 18 25.02 -5.87 13.29
N VAL A 19 23.87 -5.24 13.46
CA VAL A 19 22.94 -4.97 12.35
C VAL A 19 23.58 -4.04 11.32
N GLU A 20 24.15 -2.92 11.74
CA GLU A 20 24.80 -1.97 10.84
C GLU A 20 25.96 -2.59 10.08
N ALA A 21 26.83 -3.33 10.76
CA ALA A 21 27.95 -4.02 10.13
C ALA A 21 27.47 -5.05 9.08
N THR A 22 26.42 -5.80 9.41
CA THR A 22 25.84 -6.76 8.48
C THR A 22 25.23 -6.10 7.26
N LEU A 23 24.42 -5.06 7.45
CA LEU A 23 23.80 -4.32 6.35
C LEU A 23 24.85 -3.67 5.44
N LYS A 24 25.92 -3.14 6.01
CA LYS A 24 27.03 -2.58 5.24
C LYS A 24 27.70 -3.63 4.36
N LEU A 25 27.97 -4.83 4.89
CA LEU A 25 28.56 -5.92 4.11
C LEU A 25 27.63 -6.42 2.99
N LEU A 26 26.32 -6.42 3.22
CA LEU A 26 25.33 -6.75 2.19
C LEU A 26 25.27 -5.67 1.10
N ASP A 27 25.34 -4.39 1.47
CA ASP A 27 25.38 -3.26 0.52
C ASP A 27 26.69 -3.25 -0.29
N GLU A 28 27.81 -3.77 0.29
CA GLU A 28 29.09 -4.00 -0.40
C GLU A 28 29.03 -5.19 -1.39
N GLY A 29 27.88 -5.88 -1.48
CA GLY A 29 27.66 -7.02 -2.39
C GLY A 29 28.10 -8.38 -1.84
N CYS A 30 28.41 -8.47 -0.55
CA CYS A 30 28.73 -9.75 0.07
C CYS A 30 27.49 -10.65 0.16
N THR A 31 27.66 -11.93 -0.15
CA THR A 31 26.57 -12.92 0.02
C THR A 31 26.41 -13.34 1.48
N ILE A 32 25.20 -13.74 1.87
CA ILE A 32 24.90 -14.18 3.25
C ILE A 32 25.83 -15.32 3.72
N PRO A 33 26.05 -16.40 2.94
CA PRO A 33 26.97 -17.47 3.33
C PRO A 33 28.43 -16.97 3.46
N PHE A 34 28.85 -16.02 2.64
CA PHE A 34 30.18 -15.44 2.72
C PHE A 34 30.38 -14.66 4.03
N ILE A 35 29.39 -13.84 4.40
CA ILE A 35 29.40 -13.07 5.65
C ILE A 35 29.46 -14.00 6.84
N ALA A 36 28.60 -15.03 6.89
CA ALA A 36 28.50 -15.98 7.98
C ALA A 36 29.80 -16.79 8.17
N ARG A 37 30.56 -17.07 7.11
CA ARG A 37 31.79 -17.86 7.19
C ARG A 37 33.04 -17.01 7.39
N TYR A 38 33.17 -15.89 6.68
CA TYR A 38 34.42 -15.14 6.54
C TYR A 38 34.42 -13.75 7.17
N ARG A 39 33.28 -13.27 7.69
CA ARG A 39 33.14 -11.94 8.29
C ARG A 39 32.56 -11.97 9.70
N LYS A 40 32.70 -13.08 10.41
CA LYS A 40 32.22 -13.27 11.78
C LYS A 40 32.68 -12.19 12.75
N GLU A 41 33.95 -11.79 12.65
CA GLU A 41 34.53 -10.75 13.49
C GLU A 41 33.80 -9.40 13.33
N ARG A 42 33.39 -9.05 12.10
CA ARG A 42 32.70 -7.79 11.81
C ARG A 42 31.24 -7.81 12.23
N THR A 43 30.60 -8.99 12.19
CA THR A 43 29.18 -9.16 12.52
C THR A 43 28.97 -9.60 13.97
N GLY A 44 30.03 -9.82 14.77
CA GLY A 44 29.92 -10.29 16.14
C GLY A 44 29.37 -11.70 16.24
N ASN A 45 29.87 -12.61 15.38
CA ASN A 45 29.54 -14.02 15.32
C ASN A 45 28.07 -14.35 14.97
N LEU A 46 27.40 -13.48 14.21
CA LEU A 46 26.07 -13.79 13.69
C LEU A 46 26.11 -15.02 12.78
N ASP A 47 25.11 -15.88 12.92
CA ASP A 47 24.92 -17.03 12.06
C ASP A 47 24.18 -16.67 10.76
N GLU A 48 24.12 -17.60 9.83
CA GLU A 48 23.46 -17.40 8.52
C GLU A 48 21.97 -17.09 8.67
N VAL A 49 21.30 -17.68 9.66
CA VAL A 49 19.87 -17.45 9.93
C VAL A 49 19.64 -16.00 10.41
N GLN A 50 20.47 -15.53 11.33
CA GLN A 50 20.39 -14.17 11.86
C GLN A 50 20.67 -13.13 10.76
N ILE A 51 21.68 -13.36 9.92
CA ILE A 51 22.02 -12.49 8.79
C ILE A 51 20.86 -12.44 7.77
N THR A 52 20.25 -13.59 7.46
CA THR A 52 19.08 -13.68 6.60
C THR A 52 17.91 -12.87 7.17
N ARG A 53 17.63 -13.02 8.47
CA ARG A 53 16.58 -12.28 9.16
C ARG A 53 16.81 -10.77 9.14
N ILE A 54 18.05 -10.32 9.32
CA ILE A 54 18.40 -8.89 9.20
C ILE A 54 18.09 -8.38 7.79
N SER A 55 18.48 -9.13 6.76
CA SER A 55 18.22 -8.77 5.36
C SER A 55 16.74 -8.68 5.05
N GLU A 56 15.96 -9.68 5.47
CA GLU A 56 14.49 -9.73 5.29
C GLU A 56 13.79 -8.56 5.98
N LEU A 57 14.10 -8.32 7.27
CA LEU A 57 13.51 -7.21 8.03
C LEU A 57 13.88 -5.85 7.43
N ASN A 58 15.12 -5.68 6.99
CA ASN A 58 15.53 -4.45 6.33
C ASN A 58 14.76 -4.21 5.02
N ALA A 59 14.53 -5.25 4.22
CA ALA A 59 13.72 -5.16 3.01
C ALA A 59 12.26 -4.82 3.33
N GLN A 60 11.66 -5.47 4.32
CA GLN A 60 10.29 -5.21 4.78
C GLN A 60 10.12 -3.76 5.27
N LEU A 61 11.07 -3.26 6.07
CA LEU A 61 11.02 -1.90 6.59
C LEU A 61 11.23 -0.85 5.48
N LYS A 62 12.09 -1.12 4.50
CA LYS A 62 12.23 -0.26 3.31
C LYS A 62 10.92 -0.18 2.50
N GLU A 63 10.23 -1.30 2.31
CA GLU A 63 8.93 -1.32 1.64
C GLU A 63 7.85 -0.60 2.47
N LEU A 64 7.85 -0.78 3.79
CA LEU A 64 6.95 -0.08 4.69
C LEU A 64 7.12 1.44 4.60
N GLU A 65 8.37 1.94 4.57
CA GLU A 65 8.64 3.38 4.42
C GLU A 65 8.18 3.92 3.06
N LYS A 66 8.40 3.20 1.97
CA LYS A 66 7.85 3.57 0.66
C LYS A 66 6.32 3.62 0.70
N ARG A 67 5.70 2.65 1.37
CA ARG A 67 4.24 2.61 1.51
C ARG A 67 3.72 3.79 2.33
N LYS A 68 4.37 4.12 3.47
CA LYS A 68 4.05 5.30 4.27
C LYS A 68 4.10 6.59 3.44
N ALA A 69 5.17 6.77 2.65
CA ALA A 69 5.32 7.94 1.79
C ALA A 69 4.17 8.04 0.77
N THR A 70 3.78 6.93 0.15
CA THR A 70 2.63 6.88 -0.78
C THR A 70 1.32 7.24 -0.09
N ILE A 71 1.08 6.68 1.10
CA ILE A 71 -0.13 6.94 1.89
C ILE A 71 -0.21 8.40 2.30
N LEU A 72 0.88 8.97 2.83
CA LEU A 72 0.95 10.37 3.22
C LEU A 72 0.66 11.29 2.03
N LYS A 73 1.24 11.01 0.86
CA LYS A 73 0.99 11.73 -0.37
C LYS A 73 -0.50 11.69 -0.76
N THR A 74 -1.10 10.49 -0.77
CA THR A 74 -2.50 10.31 -1.15
C THR A 74 -3.46 11.03 -0.20
N ILE A 75 -3.19 11.02 1.12
CA ILE A 75 -4.01 11.70 2.12
C ILE A 75 -3.82 13.22 2.01
N ALA A 76 -2.60 13.69 1.73
CA ALA A 76 -2.31 15.10 1.50
C ALA A 76 -3.04 15.63 0.26
N GLU A 77 -3.07 14.88 -0.83
CA GLU A 77 -3.83 15.20 -2.06
C GLU A 77 -5.34 15.31 -1.81
N GLN A 78 -5.86 14.64 -0.77
CA GLN A 78 -7.26 14.73 -0.35
C GLN A 78 -7.51 15.85 0.67
N GLU A 79 -6.49 16.65 1.02
CA GLU A 79 -6.55 17.71 2.04
C GLU A 79 -7.04 17.23 3.42
N LYS A 80 -6.84 15.95 3.72
CA LYS A 80 -7.26 15.29 4.97
C LYS A 80 -6.10 14.96 5.91
N LEU A 81 -4.89 15.39 5.57
CA LEU A 81 -3.71 15.11 6.38
C LEU A 81 -3.69 16.02 7.62
N THR A 82 -3.89 15.43 8.79
CA THR A 82 -3.72 16.12 10.07
C THR A 82 -2.34 15.83 10.66
N PRO A 83 -1.76 16.74 11.47
CA PRO A 83 -0.46 16.51 12.12
C PRO A 83 -0.44 15.25 13.02
N GLU A 84 -1.56 14.94 13.66
CA GLU A 84 -1.72 13.73 14.48
C GLU A 84 -1.68 12.46 13.63
N LEU A 85 -2.40 12.47 12.50
CA LEU A 85 -2.43 11.35 11.56
C LEU A 85 -1.05 11.12 10.95
N GLU A 86 -0.34 12.18 10.58
CA GLU A 86 1.02 12.09 10.06
C GLU A 86 1.96 11.46 11.09
N ARG A 87 1.93 11.89 12.35
CA ARG A 87 2.72 11.29 13.43
C ARG A 87 2.40 9.82 13.62
N ARG A 88 1.12 9.47 13.60
CA ARG A 88 0.67 8.07 13.75
C ARG A 88 1.18 7.20 12.62
N ILE A 89 1.09 7.65 11.37
CA ILE A 89 1.61 6.94 10.20
C ILE A 89 3.13 6.80 10.28
N ARG A 90 3.86 7.85 10.62
CA ARG A 90 5.33 7.82 10.75
C ARG A 90 5.81 6.86 11.82
N ASN A 91 5.12 6.78 12.95
CA ASN A 91 5.48 5.92 14.09
C ASN A 91 4.97 4.48 13.95
N CYS A 92 4.18 4.17 12.94
CA CYS A 92 3.67 2.82 12.70
C CYS A 92 4.77 1.93 12.09
N TRP A 93 5.08 0.81 12.72
CA TRP A 93 6.06 -0.18 12.25
C TRP A 93 5.41 -1.49 11.80
N ASN A 94 4.09 -1.54 11.79
CA ASN A 94 3.31 -2.70 11.36
C ASN A 94 2.54 -2.37 10.07
N ALA A 95 2.75 -3.19 9.04
CA ALA A 95 2.10 -3.00 7.75
C ALA A 95 0.56 -3.13 7.83
N THR A 96 0.06 -4.04 8.67
CA THR A 96 -1.38 -4.24 8.86
C THR A 96 -2.01 -3.01 9.51
N GLU A 97 -1.41 -2.52 10.61
CA GLU A 97 -1.87 -1.31 11.29
C GLU A 97 -1.82 -0.08 10.38
N LEU A 98 -0.79 0.02 9.53
CA LEU A 98 -0.66 1.08 8.54
C LEU A 98 -1.81 1.06 7.53
N GLU A 99 -2.18 -0.11 7.03
CA GLU A 99 -3.32 -0.26 6.10
C GLU A 99 -4.67 0.04 6.79
N ASP A 100 -4.83 -0.34 8.06
CA ASP A 100 -6.04 -0.01 8.84
C ASP A 100 -6.19 1.51 9.03
N ILE A 101 -5.10 2.22 9.30
CA ILE A 101 -5.08 3.69 9.37
C ILE A 101 -5.45 4.30 8.01
N TYR A 102 -4.99 3.70 6.91
CA TYR A 102 -5.23 4.19 5.56
C TYR A 102 -6.62 3.87 5.03
N LEU A 103 -7.28 2.82 5.54
CA LEU A 103 -8.55 2.31 5.01
C LEU A 103 -9.63 3.39 4.80
N PRO A 104 -9.87 4.34 5.75
CA PRO A 104 -10.85 5.42 5.58
C PRO A 104 -10.51 6.40 4.45
N PHE A 105 -9.22 6.53 4.12
CA PHE A 105 -8.69 7.47 3.13
C PHE A 105 -8.43 6.83 1.77
N LYS A 106 -8.54 5.51 1.69
CA LYS A 106 -8.29 4.76 0.45
C LYS A 106 -9.27 5.19 -0.63
N PRO A 107 -8.81 5.71 -1.79
CA PRO A 107 -9.68 6.07 -2.88
C PRO A 107 -10.51 4.86 -3.31
N ARG A 108 -11.81 4.98 -3.30
CA ARG A 108 -12.68 3.93 -3.83
C ARG A 108 -12.51 3.90 -5.34
N ARG A 109 -12.21 2.72 -5.88
CA ARG A 109 -12.18 2.54 -7.33
C ARG A 109 -13.57 2.89 -7.89
N ARG A 110 -13.60 3.83 -8.83
CA ARG A 110 -14.85 4.14 -9.57
C ARG A 110 -15.36 2.85 -10.21
N THR A 111 -16.50 2.39 -9.76
CA THR A 111 -17.18 1.24 -10.35
C THR A 111 -17.98 1.69 -11.56
N ARG A 112 -18.26 0.79 -12.51
CA ARG A 112 -19.14 1.08 -13.65
C ARG A 112 -20.51 1.58 -13.19
N ALA A 113 -21.04 1.01 -12.10
CA ALA A 113 -22.29 1.45 -11.50
C ALA A 113 -22.23 2.90 -11.00
N GLN A 114 -21.11 3.32 -10.41
CA GLN A 114 -20.94 4.70 -9.97
C GLN A 114 -20.83 5.66 -11.15
N VAL A 115 -20.13 5.30 -12.21
CA VAL A 115 -20.09 6.10 -13.45
C VAL A 115 -21.47 6.23 -14.05
N ALA A 116 -22.24 5.14 -14.10
CA ALA A 116 -23.62 5.16 -14.59
C ALA A 116 -24.55 6.06 -13.75
N ARG A 117 -24.38 6.07 -12.41
CA ARG A 117 -25.12 7.01 -11.52
C ARG A 117 -24.76 8.46 -11.80
N GLU A 118 -23.46 8.77 -11.91
CA GLU A 118 -22.97 10.12 -12.23
C GLU A 118 -23.48 10.59 -13.59
N GLN A 119 -23.68 9.67 -14.55
CA GLN A 119 -24.29 9.93 -15.85
C GLN A 119 -25.84 10.04 -15.80
N GLY A 120 -26.44 9.94 -14.62
CA GLY A 120 -27.89 10.06 -14.45
C GLY A 120 -28.71 8.86 -14.92
N LEU A 121 -28.10 7.66 -14.98
CA LEU A 121 -28.76 6.44 -15.42
C LEU A 121 -29.47 5.67 -14.28
N GLU A 122 -29.41 6.14 -13.03
CA GLU A 122 -30.06 5.50 -11.88
C GLU A 122 -31.57 5.43 -12.03
N PRO A 123 -32.30 6.49 -12.51
CA PRO A 123 -33.73 6.39 -12.75
C PRO A 123 -34.09 5.36 -13.84
N LEU A 124 -33.26 5.22 -14.88
CA LEU A 124 -33.46 4.19 -15.90
C LEU A 124 -33.33 2.77 -15.29
N ALA A 125 -32.33 2.55 -14.45
CA ALA A 125 -32.15 1.28 -13.75
C ALA A 125 -33.38 0.95 -12.87
N THR A 126 -33.93 1.93 -12.18
CA THR A 126 -35.15 1.77 -11.36
C THR A 126 -36.37 1.40 -12.20
N ILE A 127 -36.56 2.08 -13.36
CA ILE A 127 -37.65 1.75 -14.29
C ILE A 127 -37.56 0.32 -14.78
N LEU A 128 -36.36 -0.12 -15.15
CA LEU A 128 -36.12 -1.49 -15.63
C LEU A 128 -36.33 -2.54 -14.51
N LEU A 129 -35.88 -2.25 -13.28
CA LEU A 129 -36.04 -3.14 -12.12
C LEU A 129 -37.53 -3.34 -11.74
N LEU A 130 -38.31 -2.29 -11.86
CA LEU A 130 -39.75 -2.37 -11.57
C LEU A 130 -40.56 -3.17 -12.62
N GLN A 131 -39.95 -3.50 -13.76
CA GLN A 131 -40.53 -4.30 -14.84
C GLN A 131 -41.94 -3.81 -15.31
N ARG A 132 -42.20 -2.52 -15.11
CA ARG A 132 -43.50 -1.92 -15.47
C ARG A 132 -43.52 -1.35 -16.89
N GLU A 133 -42.38 -1.26 -17.53
CA GLU A 133 -42.22 -0.69 -18.87
C GLU A 133 -42.36 -1.78 -19.92
N ALA A 134 -43.36 -1.64 -20.80
CA ALA A 134 -43.57 -2.59 -21.89
C ALA A 134 -42.49 -2.57 -22.96
N ASN A 135 -41.77 -1.43 -23.10
CA ASN A 135 -40.67 -1.27 -24.08
C ASN A 135 -39.45 -0.64 -23.44
N PRO A 136 -38.52 -1.47 -22.86
CA PRO A 136 -37.31 -0.98 -22.22
C PRO A 136 -36.39 -0.17 -23.15
N ALA A 137 -36.35 -0.50 -24.42
CA ALA A 137 -35.54 0.20 -25.42
C ALA A 137 -36.01 1.65 -25.66
N GLN A 138 -37.31 1.88 -25.57
CA GLN A 138 -37.90 3.21 -25.72
C GLN A 138 -37.67 4.06 -24.45
N ALA A 139 -37.75 3.47 -23.28
CA ALA A 139 -37.41 4.11 -22.02
C ALA A 139 -35.91 4.55 -22.01
N ALA A 140 -35.00 3.68 -22.47
CA ALA A 140 -33.59 3.96 -22.54
C ALA A 140 -33.22 5.13 -23.45
N LYS A 141 -33.96 5.36 -24.55
CA LYS A 141 -33.73 6.49 -25.48
C LYS A 141 -33.82 7.87 -24.78
N ARG A 142 -34.59 7.99 -23.71
CA ARG A 142 -34.77 9.24 -22.96
C ARG A 142 -33.51 9.62 -22.16
N PHE A 143 -32.64 8.65 -21.90
CA PHE A 143 -31.41 8.80 -21.10
C PHE A 143 -30.15 8.89 -21.96
N VAL A 144 -30.26 8.81 -23.28
CA VAL A 144 -29.14 9.02 -24.21
C VAL A 144 -28.90 10.52 -24.33
N LYS A 145 -27.91 11.06 -23.58
CA LYS A 145 -27.51 12.47 -23.60
C LYS A 145 -26.00 12.57 -23.36
N GLY A 146 -25.34 13.47 -24.09
CA GLY A 146 -23.92 13.75 -23.93
C GLY A 146 -23.02 12.53 -24.13
N ASP A 147 -22.26 12.17 -23.10
CA ASP A 147 -21.33 11.02 -23.11
C ASP A 147 -22.03 9.64 -23.05
N VAL A 148 -23.35 9.61 -22.81
CA VAL A 148 -24.14 8.37 -22.80
C VAL A 148 -24.59 8.06 -24.21
N ASP A 149 -23.79 7.26 -24.92
CA ASP A 149 -24.09 6.79 -26.28
C ASP A 149 -24.58 5.34 -26.27
N ARG A 150 -25.30 4.94 -27.33
CA ARG A 150 -25.76 3.56 -27.59
C ARG A 150 -24.61 2.54 -27.58
N LYS A 151 -23.38 2.95 -27.89
CA LYS A 151 -22.19 2.09 -27.98
C LYS A 151 -21.42 1.96 -26.68
N SER A 152 -21.42 2.98 -25.82
CA SER A 152 -20.69 2.96 -24.54
C SER A 152 -21.32 2.09 -23.48
N THR A 153 -22.56 1.66 -23.67
CA THR A 153 -23.29 0.73 -22.81
C THR A 153 -23.16 -0.74 -23.22
N ARG A 154 -22.45 -1.02 -24.32
CA ARG A 154 -22.11 -2.39 -24.69
C ARG A 154 -20.80 -2.82 -24.00
N LEU A 155 -20.96 -3.49 -22.89
CA LEU A 155 -19.94 -4.36 -22.28
C LEU A 155 -20.57 -5.69 -21.97
#